data_1ffc2fbce67269840338e3b82e9a78f1
#
_entry.id   1ffc2fbce67269840338e3b82e9a78f1
#
_cell.length_a   1.000
_cell.length_b   1.000
_cell.length_c   1.000
_cell.angle_alpha   90.00
_cell.angle_beta   90.00
_cell.angle_gamma   90.00
#
_symmetry.space_group_name_H-M   'P 1'
#
loop_
_entity.id
_entity.type
_entity.pdbx_description
1 polymer ?
#
loop_
_entity_poly.entity_id
_entity_poly.type
_entity_poly.pdbx_seq_one_letter_code
_entity_poly.pdbx_strand_id
1 'polypeptide(L)'
;MRLEFGCGTGVQTVELPDENLLGVLAANEIRHERGGEAAVRYALAHPIGAKPLRESIAPRQKIAIIASDISRPVPSYEILPAILDELTAAGCRDEDVTVVFALGSHRHHTEAEQRKLAGDAVFDRVRCEDSAPDDCVHLGTTSAGTPVDITRRVAEADFRICTGNIEFHYFAGYSGGAKAIMPGVSTPAAIQANHRMMVQESACAGKLDGNPIRADIEEAGRICGADYIVNVVLDEHKHIVHAVAGGAIEAHRAGCAYLDKMYRKPIPARADIVLVSQGGAPKDANLYQVQKALDNAKHAVKPGGTIILIGACSEGLGSATFERWLKEAPTAHSMIERVHEHFELGGHKAAAIAMVLENARIDLVSELPDEFVRSIFLNPQPDAQTALNAALARYGKHATVLAMPFGGATLPIAPD
;
A
#
# COMPACT_ATOMS: atom_id res chain seq x y z
N MET A 1 2.52 33.06 2.94
CA MET A 1 2.27 31.91 3.86
C MET A 1 3.56 31.19 4.19
N ARG A 2 3.72 30.72 5.45
CA ARG A 2 4.83 29.86 5.88
C ARG A 2 4.32 28.42 6.06
N LEU A 3 5.03 27.46 5.47
CA LEU A 3 4.70 26.03 5.52
C LEU A 3 5.90 25.23 6.05
N GLU A 4 5.63 24.13 6.74
CA GLU A 4 6.65 23.25 7.33
C GLU A 4 6.46 21.81 6.84
N PHE A 5 7.57 21.17 6.48
CA PHE A 5 7.62 19.80 5.99
C PHE A 5 8.62 18.99 6.82
N GLY A 6 8.21 17.87 7.38
CA GLY A 6 9.11 16.98 8.10
C GLY A 6 10.21 16.45 7.19
N CYS A 7 11.47 16.45 7.68
CA CYS A 7 12.66 15.95 7.00
C CYS A 7 13.64 15.40 8.04
N GLY A 8 13.83 14.09 8.06
CA GLY A 8 14.56 13.41 9.13
C GLY A 8 13.95 13.73 10.50
N THR A 9 14.78 14.12 11.45
CA THR A 9 14.36 14.56 12.79
C THR A 9 14.04 16.05 12.86
N GLY A 10 14.17 16.79 11.74
CA GLY A 10 13.93 18.21 11.63
C GLY A 10 12.77 18.56 10.70
N VAL A 11 12.74 19.84 10.30
CA VAL A 11 11.75 20.36 9.37
C VAL A 11 12.42 21.21 8.28
N GLN A 12 11.86 21.19 7.08
CA GLN A 12 12.14 22.17 6.02
C GLN A 12 11.02 23.21 6.04
N THR A 13 11.39 24.48 6.11
CA THR A 13 10.42 25.59 6.08
C THR A 13 10.47 26.28 4.73
N VAL A 14 9.30 26.59 4.18
CA VAL A 14 9.18 27.40 2.96
C VAL A 14 8.25 28.58 3.20
N GLU A 15 8.58 29.71 2.59
CA GLU A 15 7.75 30.90 2.50
C GLU A 15 7.36 31.13 1.03
N LEU A 16 6.08 31.31 0.77
CA LEU A 16 5.56 31.61 -0.56
C LEU A 16 4.45 32.64 -0.49
N PRO A 17 4.24 33.42 -1.59
CA PRO A 17 3.10 34.33 -1.67
C PRO A 17 1.79 33.58 -1.61
N ASP A 18 0.81 34.12 -0.88
CA ASP A 18 -0.49 33.47 -0.67
C ASP A 18 -1.24 33.24 -1.99
N GLU A 19 -1.07 34.13 -2.95
CA GLU A 19 -1.67 34.03 -4.29
C GLU A 19 -1.18 32.86 -5.14
N ASN A 20 -0.02 32.30 -4.81
CA ASN A 20 0.51 31.11 -5.50
C ASN A 20 -0.01 29.79 -4.91
N LEU A 21 -0.49 29.80 -3.65
CA LEU A 21 -0.90 28.60 -2.97
C LEU A 21 -2.33 28.18 -3.34
N LEU A 22 -2.48 27.04 -4.03
CA LEU A 22 -3.79 26.43 -4.28
C LEU A 22 -4.38 25.71 -3.07
N GLY A 23 -3.53 25.18 -2.19
CA GLY A 23 -3.99 24.50 -0.99
C GLY A 23 -2.91 23.68 -0.30
N VAL A 24 -3.22 23.29 0.94
CA VAL A 24 -2.42 22.36 1.75
C VAL A 24 -3.25 21.10 1.97
N LEU A 25 -2.70 19.95 1.57
CA LEU A 25 -3.37 18.67 1.67
C LEU A 25 -2.96 17.97 2.98
N ALA A 26 -3.87 17.93 3.92
CA ALA A 26 -3.76 17.19 5.17
C ALA A 26 -4.88 16.13 5.24
N ALA A 27 -4.77 15.13 6.10
CA ALA A 27 -5.83 14.16 6.34
C ALA A 27 -7.14 14.87 6.73
N ASN A 28 -8.28 14.25 6.42
CA ASN A 28 -9.57 14.76 6.87
C ASN A 28 -9.75 14.46 8.36
N GLU A 29 -10.22 15.43 9.13
CA GLU A 29 -10.65 15.18 10.50
C GLU A 29 -11.95 14.37 10.47
N ILE A 30 -11.87 13.11 10.89
CA ILE A 30 -13.03 12.22 10.98
C ILE A 30 -13.16 11.71 12.40
N ARG A 31 -14.36 11.81 12.95
CA ARG A 31 -14.68 11.18 14.22
C ARG A 31 -14.90 9.69 14.00
N HIS A 32 -14.06 8.86 14.61
CA HIS A 32 -14.20 7.42 14.58
C HIS A 32 -15.16 6.99 15.70
N GLU A 33 -16.18 6.19 15.36
CA GLU A 33 -17.16 5.73 16.35
C GLU A 33 -16.63 4.62 17.23
N ARG A 34 -15.78 3.76 16.66
CA ARG A 34 -15.17 2.59 17.31
C ARG A 34 -13.74 2.42 16.83
N GLY A 35 -12.88 1.89 17.68
CA GLY A 35 -11.50 1.56 17.36
C GLY A 35 -11.09 0.20 17.93
N GLY A 36 -9.89 -0.26 17.56
CA GLY A 36 -9.31 -1.51 18.06
C GLY A 36 -10.20 -2.74 17.82
N GLU A 37 -10.11 -3.69 18.73
CA GLU A 37 -10.92 -4.92 18.72
C GLU A 37 -12.43 -4.67 18.68
N ALA A 38 -12.91 -3.58 19.29
CA ALA A 38 -14.34 -3.25 19.27
C ALA A 38 -14.87 -2.96 17.86
N ALA A 39 -14.04 -2.36 16.99
CA ALA A 39 -14.39 -2.15 15.58
C ALA A 39 -14.47 -3.49 14.83
N VAL A 40 -13.54 -4.41 15.08
CA VAL A 40 -13.50 -5.75 14.47
C VAL A 40 -14.73 -6.56 14.88
N ARG A 41 -15.06 -6.60 16.16
CA ARG A 41 -16.24 -7.32 16.66
C ARG A 41 -17.55 -6.74 16.11
N TYR A 42 -17.63 -5.42 15.99
CA TYR A 42 -18.77 -4.78 15.36
C TYR A 42 -18.91 -5.17 13.88
N ALA A 43 -17.81 -5.18 13.12
CA ALA A 43 -17.83 -5.58 11.72
C ALA A 43 -18.26 -7.04 11.54
N LEU A 44 -17.77 -7.96 12.38
CA LEU A 44 -18.18 -9.38 12.38
C LEU A 44 -19.66 -9.58 12.69
N ALA A 45 -20.22 -8.75 13.59
CA ALA A 45 -21.65 -8.77 13.91
C ALA A 45 -22.53 -8.13 12.82
N HIS A 46 -21.95 -7.29 11.95
CA HIS A 46 -22.67 -6.56 10.89
C HIS A 46 -21.96 -6.75 9.54
N PRO A 47 -21.90 -7.99 9.03
CA PRO A 47 -21.16 -8.29 7.80
C PRO A 47 -21.82 -7.64 6.57
N ILE A 48 -20.98 -7.32 5.58
CA ILE A 48 -21.41 -6.69 4.33
C ILE A 48 -21.29 -7.73 3.20
N GLY A 49 -22.36 -7.95 2.45
CA GLY A 49 -22.37 -8.87 1.32
C GLY A 49 -22.22 -10.36 1.68
N ALA A 50 -22.37 -10.72 2.96
CA ALA A 50 -22.30 -12.09 3.44
C ALA A 50 -23.17 -12.29 4.69
N LYS A 51 -23.37 -13.54 5.10
CA LYS A 51 -23.96 -13.88 6.41
C LYS A 51 -22.91 -13.65 7.52
N PRO A 52 -23.34 -13.57 8.79
CA PRO A 52 -22.43 -13.62 9.93
C PRO A 52 -21.44 -14.80 9.81
N LEU A 53 -20.18 -14.59 10.20
CA LEU A 53 -19.12 -15.60 10.02
C LEU A 53 -19.52 -16.94 10.64
N ARG A 54 -20.08 -16.94 11.85
CA ARG A 54 -20.56 -18.14 12.56
C ARG A 54 -21.67 -18.91 11.84
N GLU A 55 -22.38 -18.27 10.92
CA GLU A 55 -23.46 -18.86 10.11
C GLU A 55 -22.97 -19.31 8.72
N SER A 56 -21.75 -18.89 8.36
CA SER A 56 -21.14 -19.17 7.06
C SER A 56 -20.26 -20.43 7.08
N ILE A 57 -19.96 -20.95 8.27
CA ILE A 57 -19.03 -22.06 8.47
C ILE A 57 -19.76 -23.25 9.10
N ALA A 58 -19.44 -24.46 8.63
CA ALA A 58 -19.90 -25.70 9.22
C ALA A 58 -18.84 -26.31 10.16
N PRO A 59 -19.24 -27.02 11.24
CA PRO A 59 -18.32 -27.76 12.11
C PRO A 59 -17.43 -28.73 11.30
N ARG A 60 -16.16 -28.87 11.71
CA ARG A 60 -15.14 -29.74 11.09
C ARG A 60 -14.67 -29.33 9.70
N GLN A 61 -15.02 -28.17 9.19
CA GLN A 61 -14.35 -27.60 8.04
C GLN A 61 -12.91 -27.19 8.41
N LYS A 62 -11.98 -27.45 7.49
CA LYS A 62 -10.60 -26.91 7.58
C LYS A 62 -10.62 -25.45 7.22
N ILE A 63 -10.16 -24.60 8.12
CA ILE A 63 -10.22 -23.15 7.99
C ILE A 63 -8.81 -22.59 7.85
N ALA A 64 -8.56 -21.81 6.82
CA ALA A 64 -7.36 -21.01 6.67
C ALA A 64 -7.68 -19.53 6.94
N ILE A 65 -7.03 -18.95 7.95
CA ILE A 65 -7.05 -17.51 8.20
C ILE A 65 -5.75 -16.95 7.61
N ILE A 66 -5.87 -16.17 6.55
CA ILE A 66 -4.71 -15.58 5.87
C ILE A 66 -4.43 -14.22 6.52
N ALA A 67 -3.29 -14.11 7.20
CA ALA A 67 -2.87 -12.90 7.90
C ALA A 67 -1.66 -12.25 7.22
N SER A 68 -1.49 -10.96 7.42
CA SER A 68 -0.37 -10.20 6.84
C SER A 68 0.96 -10.57 7.49
N ASP A 69 2.05 -10.44 6.73
CA ASP A 69 3.42 -10.61 7.19
C ASP A 69 3.91 -9.44 8.07
N ILE A 70 5.06 -9.62 8.74
CA ILE A 70 5.63 -8.64 9.69
C ILE A 70 5.99 -7.29 9.05
N SER A 71 6.15 -7.23 7.73
CA SER A 71 6.45 -5.98 7.03
C SER A 71 5.23 -5.06 6.88
N ARG A 72 4.03 -5.55 7.22
CA ARG A 72 2.77 -4.81 7.16
C ARG A 72 2.37 -4.29 8.54
N PRO A 73 1.83 -3.08 8.65
CA PRO A 73 1.46 -2.48 9.94
C PRO A 73 0.10 -2.99 10.45
N VAL A 74 -0.24 -4.26 10.19
CA VAL A 74 -1.54 -4.83 10.58
C VAL A 74 -1.47 -5.40 11.99
N PRO A 75 -2.29 -4.91 12.94
CA PRO A 75 -2.36 -5.47 14.28
C PRO A 75 -3.18 -6.76 14.28
N SER A 76 -2.63 -7.84 13.68
CA SER A 76 -3.32 -9.12 13.56
C SER A 76 -3.67 -9.71 14.93
N TYR A 77 -2.88 -9.42 15.96
CA TYR A 77 -3.15 -9.82 17.35
C TYR A 77 -4.42 -9.20 17.96
N GLU A 78 -4.97 -8.10 17.35
CA GLU A 78 -6.27 -7.54 17.73
C GLU A 78 -7.43 -8.11 16.87
N ILE A 79 -7.12 -8.64 15.67
CA ILE A 79 -8.11 -9.13 14.71
C ILE A 79 -8.41 -10.61 14.95
N LEU A 80 -7.37 -11.42 15.10
CA LEU A 80 -7.47 -12.87 15.16
C LEU A 80 -8.29 -13.41 16.33
N PRO A 81 -8.21 -12.85 17.56
CA PRO A 81 -9.03 -13.32 18.67
C PRO A 81 -10.54 -13.23 18.40
N ALA A 82 -11.00 -12.12 17.82
CA ALA A 82 -12.39 -11.92 17.48
C ALA A 82 -12.88 -12.90 16.40
N ILE A 83 -12.03 -13.25 15.43
CA ILE A 83 -12.34 -14.29 14.43
C ILE A 83 -12.44 -15.66 15.09
N LEU A 84 -11.49 -16.02 15.96
CA LEU A 84 -11.51 -17.31 16.66
C LEU A 84 -12.74 -17.48 17.57
N ASP A 85 -13.22 -16.40 18.19
CA ASP A 85 -14.45 -16.42 18.97
C ASP A 85 -15.68 -16.77 18.10
N GLU A 86 -15.75 -16.19 16.89
CA GLU A 86 -16.82 -16.52 15.92
C GLU A 86 -16.75 -17.98 15.45
N LEU A 87 -15.52 -18.49 15.20
CA LEU A 87 -15.31 -19.87 14.80
C LEU A 87 -15.68 -20.84 15.94
N THR A 88 -15.32 -20.51 17.17
CA THR A 88 -15.73 -21.28 18.35
C THR A 88 -17.25 -21.31 18.50
N ALA A 89 -17.90 -20.16 18.32
CA ALA A 89 -19.37 -20.07 18.37
C ALA A 89 -20.05 -20.87 17.24
N ALA A 90 -19.38 -21.06 16.10
CA ALA A 90 -19.81 -21.94 15.01
C ALA A 90 -19.58 -23.45 15.29
N GLY A 91 -18.90 -23.79 16.39
CA GLY A 91 -18.55 -25.17 16.75
C GLY A 91 -17.31 -25.71 16.04
N CYS A 92 -16.47 -24.83 15.49
CA CYS A 92 -15.18 -25.22 14.91
C CYS A 92 -14.19 -25.59 16.03
N ARG A 93 -13.31 -26.57 15.76
CA ARG A 93 -12.25 -26.98 16.69
C ARG A 93 -10.97 -26.23 16.35
N ASP A 94 -10.17 -25.90 17.35
CA ASP A 94 -8.90 -25.20 17.14
C ASP A 94 -7.93 -25.99 16.22
N GLU A 95 -7.97 -27.32 16.26
CA GLU A 95 -7.17 -28.21 15.38
C GLU A 95 -7.54 -28.14 13.89
N ASP A 96 -8.74 -27.66 13.56
CA ASP A 96 -9.22 -27.45 12.19
C ASP A 96 -8.88 -26.06 11.64
N VAL A 97 -8.32 -25.16 12.46
CA VAL A 97 -7.97 -23.79 12.12
C VAL A 97 -6.46 -23.62 11.96
N THR A 98 -6.04 -23.00 10.86
CA THR A 98 -4.64 -22.60 10.64
C THR A 98 -4.56 -21.13 10.27
N VAL A 99 -3.70 -20.38 10.96
CA VAL A 99 -3.29 -19.02 10.56
C VAL A 99 -2.10 -19.15 9.61
N VAL A 100 -2.24 -18.63 8.39
CA VAL A 100 -1.18 -18.61 7.37
C VAL A 100 -0.73 -17.18 7.16
N PHE A 101 0.53 -16.86 7.49
CA PHE A 101 1.11 -15.55 7.23
C PHE A 101 1.49 -15.41 5.76
N ALA A 102 0.89 -14.44 5.10
CA ALA A 102 1.01 -14.19 3.67
C ALA A 102 2.33 -13.47 3.33
N LEU A 103 3.38 -14.21 3.06
CA LEU A 103 4.73 -13.68 2.78
C LEU A 103 4.81 -12.94 1.44
N GLY A 104 4.02 -13.36 0.44
CA GLY A 104 4.21 -12.90 -0.92
C GLY A 104 5.65 -13.21 -1.39
N SER A 105 6.46 -12.16 -1.57
CA SER A 105 7.87 -12.27 -1.95
C SER A 105 8.85 -11.96 -0.79
N HIS A 106 8.35 -11.88 0.45
CA HIS A 106 9.18 -11.60 1.61
C HIS A 106 9.80 -12.88 2.20
N ARG A 107 10.77 -12.72 3.11
CA ARG A 107 11.41 -13.83 3.82
C ARG A 107 10.47 -14.50 4.82
N HIS A 108 10.81 -15.71 5.20
CA HIS A 108 10.16 -16.39 6.31
C HIS A 108 10.35 -15.65 7.64
N HIS A 109 9.35 -15.80 8.51
CA HIS A 109 9.37 -15.31 9.88
C HIS A 109 10.16 -16.24 10.79
N THR A 110 10.69 -15.67 11.86
CA THR A 110 11.06 -16.44 13.07
C THR A 110 9.79 -16.76 13.86
N GLU A 111 9.85 -17.77 14.72
CA GLU A 111 8.74 -18.10 15.63
C GLU A 111 8.32 -16.90 16.51
N ALA A 112 9.30 -16.11 16.97
CA ALA A 112 9.03 -14.90 17.75
C ALA A 112 8.26 -13.83 16.96
N GLU A 113 8.52 -13.71 15.63
CA GLU A 113 7.78 -12.82 14.76
C GLU A 113 6.36 -13.32 14.50
N GLN A 114 6.18 -14.63 14.26
CA GLN A 114 4.85 -15.24 14.10
C GLN A 114 4.02 -15.06 15.39
N ARG A 115 4.62 -15.30 16.56
CA ARG A 115 4.01 -15.10 17.86
C ARG A 115 3.61 -13.64 18.10
N LYS A 116 4.47 -12.70 17.72
CA LYS A 116 4.16 -11.27 17.78
C LYS A 116 2.98 -10.88 16.87
N LEU A 117 2.88 -11.46 15.68
CA LEU A 117 1.80 -11.20 14.73
C LEU A 117 0.46 -11.78 15.19
N ALA A 118 0.46 -13.04 15.65
CA ALA A 118 -0.74 -13.72 16.09
C ALA A 118 -1.22 -13.25 17.48
N GLY A 119 -0.28 -12.84 18.34
CA GLY A 119 -0.48 -12.73 19.78
C GLY A 119 -0.37 -14.09 20.48
N ASP A 120 0.16 -14.11 21.70
CA ASP A 120 0.45 -15.36 22.45
C ASP A 120 -0.77 -16.28 22.55
N ALA A 121 -1.93 -15.73 22.90
CA ALA A 121 -3.17 -16.49 23.08
C ALA A 121 -3.62 -17.22 21.81
N VAL A 122 -3.45 -16.63 20.64
CA VAL A 122 -3.78 -17.24 19.35
C VAL A 122 -2.71 -18.26 18.95
N PHE A 123 -1.44 -17.87 19.09
CA PHE A 123 -0.29 -18.71 18.71
C PHE A 123 -0.25 -20.04 19.49
N ASP A 124 -0.59 -20.01 20.77
CA ASP A 124 -0.62 -21.22 21.60
C ASP A 124 -1.89 -22.05 21.40
N ARG A 125 -2.90 -21.51 20.73
CA ARG A 125 -4.22 -22.13 20.55
C ARG A 125 -4.38 -22.83 19.21
N VAL A 126 -3.94 -22.19 18.11
CA VAL A 126 -4.11 -22.71 16.77
C VAL A 126 -2.78 -22.78 16.03
N ARG A 127 -2.71 -23.60 14.98
CA ARG A 127 -1.53 -23.68 14.14
C ARG A 127 -1.26 -22.35 13.46
N CYS A 128 -0.03 -21.85 13.56
CA CYS A 128 0.47 -20.67 12.84
C CYS A 128 1.65 -21.07 11.97
N GLU A 129 1.63 -20.71 10.70
CA GLU A 129 2.70 -21.02 9.75
C GLU A 129 2.80 -19.95 8.66
N ASP A 130 3.96 -19.86 8.02
CA ASP A 130 4.18 -19.01 6.86
C ASP A 130 3.60 -19.67 5.59
N SER A 131 3.22 -18.85 4.62
CA SER A 131 2.93 -19.34 3.27
C SER A 131 4.19 -19.97 2.65
N ALA A 132 3.99 -21.05 1.88
CA ALA A 132 5.06 -21.83 1.28
C ALA A 132 5.01 -21.70 -0.24
N PRO A 133 5.81 -20.82 -0.87
CA PRO A 133 5.79 -20.63 -2.33
C PRO A 133 6.27 -21.87 -3.10
N ASP A 134 7.03 -22.75 -2.45
CA ASP A 134 7.53 -24.00 -3.05
C ASP A 134 6.55 -25.17 -2.90
N ASP A 135 5.48 -25.03 -2.11
CA ASP A 135 4.42 -26.01 -1.95
C ASP A 135 3.05 -25.39 -2.25
N CYS A 136 2.78 -25.20 -3.53
CA CYS A 136 1.55 -24.61 -4.04
C CYS A 136 0.73 -25.59 -4.88
N VAL A 137 -0.57 -25.33 -4.95
CA VAL A 137 -1.52 -26.01 -5.82
C VAL A 137 -1.96 -25.04 -6.91
N HIS A 138 -1.91 -25.50 -8.17
CA HIS A 138 -2.46 -24.75 -9.30
C HIS A 138 -3.99 -24.88 -9.33
N LEU A 139 -4.70 -23.79 -9.14
CA LEU A 139 -6.16 -23.75 -9.11
C LEU A 139 -6.79 -23.27 -10.43
N GLY A 140 -5.98 -22.68 -11.30
CA GLY A 140 -6.40 -22.14 -12.59
C GLY A 140 -5.55 -20.95 -13.03
N THR A 141 -6.03 -20.25 -14.05
CA THR A 141 -5.35 -19.06 -14.59
C THR A 141 -6.39 -17.96 -14.79
N THR A 142 -6.05 -16.74 -14.42
CA THR A 142 -6.94 -15.59 -14.64
C THR A 142 -7.05 -15.23 -16.12
N SER A 143 -8.05 -14.42 -16.46
CA SER A 143 -8.22 -13.89 -17.82
C SER A 143 -7.04 -13.05 -18.31
N ALA A 144 -6.27 -12.45 -17.38
CA ALA A 144 -5.03 -11.73 -17.67
C ALA A 144 -3.80 -12.64 -17.85
N GLY A 145 -3.96 -13.96 -17.68
CA GLY A 145 -2.89 -14.96 -17.83
C GLY A 145 -2.06 -15.14 -16.56
N THR A 146 -2.50 -14.65 -15.40
CA THR A 146 -1.83 -14.87 -14.12
C THR A 146 -2.15 -16.26 -13.58
N PRO A 147 -1.16 -17.13 -13.30
CA PRO A 147 -1.40 -18.42 -12.69
C PRO A 147 -1.89 -18.24 -11.25
N VAL A 148 -2.92 -18.99 -10.87
CA VAL A 148 -3.45 -19.00 -9.50
C VAL A 148 -2.84 -20.19 -8.76
N ASP A 149 -1.57 -20.05 -8.44
CA ASP A 149 -0.78 -21.04 -7.69
C ASP A 149 -0.76 -20.63 -6.23
N ILE A 150 -1.46 -21.37 -5.38
CA ILE A 150 -1.76 -21.00 -3.99
C ILE A 150 -1.12 -22.00 -3.04
N THR A 151 -0.46 -21.49 -1.98
CA THR A 151 0.07 -22.31 -0.89
C THR A 151 -0.92 -23.41 -0.52
N ARG A 152 -0.48 -24.67 -0.53
CA ARG A 152 -1.31 -25.87 -0.36
C ARG A 152 -2.26 -25.79 0.82
N ARG A 153 -1.76 -25.34 1.97
CA ARG A 153 -2.59 -25.18 3.18
C ARG A 153 -3.83 -24.30 2.96
N VAL A 154 -3.69 -23.24 2.18
CA VAL A 154 -4.80 -22.33 1.82
C VAL A 154 -5.65 -22.94 0.71
N ALA A 155 -5.02 -23.53 -0.31
CA ALA A 155 -5.73 -24.14 -1.45
C ALA A 155 -6.67 -25.27 -1.03
N GLU A 156 -6.23 -26.12 -0.08
CA GLU A 156 -6.95 -27.30 0.41
C GLU A 156 -7.88 -26.99 1.61
N ALA A 157 -7.95 -25.75 2.07
CA ALA A 157 -8.91 -25.36 3.10
C ALA A 157 -10.35 -25.38 2.55
N ASP A 158 -11.32 -25.74 3.40
CA ASP A 158 -12.74 -25.72 3.05
C ASP A 158 -13.31 -24.30 3.13
N PHE A 159 -12.71 -23.42 3.97
CA PHE A 159 -13.12 -22.03 4.13
C PHE A 159 -11.90 -21.12 4.36
N ARG A 160 -11.86 -19.98 3.69
CA ARG A 160 -10.75 -19.03 3.69
C ARG A 160 -11.20 -17.67 4.18
N ILE A 161 -10.51 -17.18 5.24
CA ILE A 161 -10.75 -15.85 5.81
C ILE A 161 -9.54 -14.98 5.53
N CYS A 162 -9.69 -13.96 4.70
CA CYS A 162 -8.62 -13.03 4.36
C CYS A 162 -8.61 -11.85 5.35
N THR A 163 -7.49 -11.63 6.03
CA THR A 163 -7.32 -10.45 6.91
C THR A 163 -6.28 -9.48 6.33
N GLY A 164 -6.31 -8.23 6.79
CA GLY A 164 -5.36 -7.22 6.37
C GLY A 164 -5.85 -5.80 6.60
N ASN A 165 -5.01 -4.80 6.32
CA ASN A 165 -5.42 -3.41 6.31
C ASN A 165 -5.78 -2.93 4.91
N ILE A 166 -6.69 -1.95 4.85
CA ILE A 166 -7.00 -1.21 3.64
C ILE A 166 -6.26 0.12 3.71
N GLU A 167 -5.39 0.35 2.73
CA GLU A 167 -4.66 1.60 2.49
C GLU A 167 -4.53 1.84 0.98
N PHE A 168 -4.20 3.04 0.54
CA PHE A 168 -3.91 3.29 -0.88
C PHE A 168 -2.70 2.47 -1.33
N HIS A 169 -2.83 1.90 -2.52
CA HIS A 169 -1.76 1.13 -3.14
C HIS A 169 -1.47 1.65 -4.54
N TYR A 170 -0.24 2.06 -4.79
CA TYR A 170 0.14 2.87 -5.95
C TYR A 170 -0.14 2.24 -7.33
N PHE A 171 -0.31 0.91 -7.44
CA PHE A 171 -0.75 0.27 -8.68
C PHE A 171 -2.00 -0.61 -8.52
N ALA A 172 -2.28 -1.18 -7.36
CA ALA A 172 -3.45 -2.05 -7.15
C ALA A 172 -4.70 -1.28 -6.67
N GLY A 173 -4.63 0.05 -6.65
CA GLY A 173 -5.66 0.93 -6.11
C GLY A 173 -5.64 0.98 -4.59
N TYR A 174 -5.94 -0.15 -3.96
CA TYR A 174 -5.97 -0.33 -2.51
C TYR A 174 -5.34 -1.67 -2.11
N SER A 175 -4.91 -1.77 -0.85
CA SER A 175 -4.59 -3.05 -0.20
C SER A 175 -5.86 -3.73 0.32
N GLY A 176 -5.72 -4.86 1.01
CA GLY A 176 -6.83 -5.63 1.55
C GLY A 176 -7.61 -6.45 0.51
N GLY A 177 -8.73 -7.04 0.95
CA GLY A 177 -9.55 -7.92 0.12
C GLY A 177 -8.77 -9.17 -0.34
N ALA A 178 -8.98 -9.57 -1.58
CA ALA A 178 -8.31 -10.71 -2.21
C ALA A 178 -6.79 -10.57 -2.35
N LYS A 179 -6.18 -9.41 -1.96
CA LYS A 179 -4.72 -9.29 -1.92
C LYS A 179 -4.05 -10.25 -0.94
N ALA A 180 -4.75 -10.74 0.05
CA ALA A 180 -4.28 -11.81 0.92
C ALA A 180 -4.03 -13.12 0.13
N ILE A 181 -4.79 -13.37 -0.92
CA ILE A 181 -4.61 -14.50 -1.84
C ILE A 181 -3.52 -14.16 -2.86
N MET A 182 -3.73 -13.13 -3.67
CA MET A 182 -2.81 -12.64 -4.71
C MET A 182 -2.36 -11.21 -4.39
N PRO A 183 -1.11 -10.98 -4.05
CA PRO A 183 0.08 -11.87 -4.09
C PRO A 183 0.34 -12.68 -2.81
N GLY A 184 -0.45 -12.52 -1.75
CA GLY A 184 -0.08 -12.87 -0.38
C GLY A 184 0.38 -14.32 -0.17
N VAL A 185 -0.34 -15.28 -0.69
CA VAL A 185 -0.02 -16.73 -0.54
C VAL A 185 0.24 -17.40 -1.89
N SER A 186 0.71 -16.62 -2.88
CA SER A 186 0.96 -17.05 -4.25
C SER A 186 2.45 -17.23 -4.55
N THR A 187 2.74 -17.87 -5.69
CA THR A 187 4.12 -18.08 -6.17
C THR A 187 4.76 -16.78 -6.71
N PRO A 188 6.10 -16.70 -6.74
CA PRO A 188 6.80 -15.59 -7.40
C PRO A 188 6.40 -15.38 -8.86
N ALA A 189 6.14 -16.46 -9.61
CA ALA A 189 5.67 -16.39 -10.99
C ALA A 189 4.31 -15.71 -11.12
N ALA A 190 3.37 -16.06 -10.24
CA ALA A 190 2.06 -15.42 -10.17
C ALA A 190 2.16 -13.92 -9.82
N ILE A 191 3.00 -13.58 -8.83
CA ILE A 191 3.28 -12.21 -8.43
C ILE A 191 3.84 -11.41 -9.60
N GLN A 192 4.82 -11.96 -10.32
CA GLN A 192 5.42 -11.32 -11.49
C GLN A 192 4.38 -11.08 -12.60
N ALA A 193 3.56 -12.07 -12.92
CA ALA A 193 2.53 -11.97 -13.95
C ALA A 193 1.52 -10.86 -13.64
N ASN A 194 1.05 -10.77 -12.39
CA ASN A 194 0.15 -9.72 -11.95
C ASN A 194 0.84 -8.33 -11.95
N HIS A 195 2.01 -8.23 -11.30
CA HIS A 195 2.63 -6.94 -11.01
C HIS A 195 3.26 -6.26 -12.24
N ARG A 196 3.63 -7.00 -13.31
CA ARG A 196 4.10 -6.39 -14.57
C ARG A 196 3.08 -5.45 -15.22
N MET A 197 1.79 -5.60 -14.88
CA MET A 197 0.73 -4.71 -15.37
C MET A 197 0.76 -3.30 -14.73
N MET A 198 1.64 -3.05 -13.75
CA MET A 198 1.74 -1.77 -13.05
C MET A 198 2.11 -0.57 -13.92
N VAL A 199 2.66 -0.83 -15.10
CA VAL A 199 3.03 0.23 -16.06
C VAL A 199 1.83 0.76 -16.84
N GLN A 200 0.65 0.13 -16.75
CA GLN A 200 -0.56 0.63 -17.39
C GLN A 200 -1.10 1.84 -16.61
N GLU A 201 -1.54 2.86 -17.32
CA GLU A 201 -2.02 4.12 -16.75
C GLU A 201 -3.17 3.93 -15.75
N SER A 202 -4.05 2.95 -15.99
CA SER A 202 -5.16 2.63 -15.11
C SER A 202 -4.76 1.86 -13.83
N ALA A 203 -3.51 1.38 -13.74
CA ALA A 203 -2.95 0.77 -12.53
C ALA A 203 -2.45 1.86 -11.60
N CYS A 204 -3.33 2.54 -10.88
CA CYS A 204 -2.98 3.68 -10.02
C CYS A 204 -3.70 3.65 -8.67
N ALA A 205 -3.18 4.43 -7.72
CA ALA A 205 -3.73 4.54 -6.36
C ALA A 205 -5.18 5.05 -6.39
N GLY A 206 -6.01 4.52 -5.48
CA GLY A 206 -7.40 4.94 -5.33
C GLY A 206 -8.35 4.51 -6.46
N LYS A 207 -7.89 3.71 -7.42
CA LYS A 207 -8.70 3.20 -8.53
C LYS A 207 -8.98 1.71 -8.36
N LEU A 208 -10.25 1.34 -8.29
CA LEU A 208 -10.71 -0.05 -8.23
C LEU A 208 -11.22 -0.50 -9.60
N ASP A 209 -12.25 0.16 -10.10
CA ASP A 209 -12.87 -0.20 -11.36
C ASP A 209 -11.99 0.20 -12.56
N GLY A 210 -11.81 -0.73 -13.49
CA GLY A 210 -10.91 -0.54 -14.62
C GLY A 210 -9.41 -0.58 -14.29
N ASN A 211 -9.02 -0.89 -13.05
CA ASN A 211 -7.64 -1.17 -12.69
C ASN A 211 -7.31 -2.64 -13.02
N PRO A 212 -6.39 -2.92 -13.97
CA PRO A 212 -6.14 -4.28 -14.43
C PRO A 212 -5.55 -5.19 -13.34
N ILE A 213 -4.71 -4.63 -12.48
CA ILE A 213 -4.11 -5.39 -11.37
C ILE A 213 -5.17 -5.75 -10.34
N ARG A 214 -6.09 -4.81 -10.01
CA ARG A 214 -7.18 -5.09 -9.08
C ARG A 214 -8.14 -6.14 -9.63
N ALA A 215 -8.50 -6.05 -10.90
CA ALA A 215 -9.37 -7.01 -11.56
C ALA A 215 -8.77 -8.42 -11.53
N ASP A 216 -7.48 -8.54 -11.83
CA ASP A 216 -6.75 -9.81 -11.80
C ASP A 216 -6.64 -10.40 -10.38
N ILE A 217 -6.37 -9.57 -9.36
CA ILE A 217 -6.36 -9.97 -7.94
C ILE A 217 -7.74 -10.51 -7.51
N GLU A 218 -8.81 -9.82 -7.90
CA GLU A 218 -10.18 -10.23 -7.55
C GLU A 218 -10.61 -11.49 -8.29
N GLU A 219 -10.15 -11.68 -9.52
CA GLU A 219 -10.36 -12.92 -10.27
C GLU A 219 -9.60 -14.09 -9.64
N ALA A 220 -8.34 -13.90 -9.26
CA ALA A 220 -7.56 -14.91 -8.53
C ALA A 220 -8.21 -15.27 -7.19
N GLY A 221 -8.74 -14.27 -6.47
CA GLY A 221 -9.51 -14.49 -5.24
C GLY A 221 -10.78 -15.31 -5.45
N ARG A 222 -11.49 -15.10 -6.57
CA ARG A 222 -12.67 -15.90 -6.93
C ARG A 222 -12.31 -17.35 -7.32
N ILE A 223 -11.21 -17.54 -8.06
CA ILE A 223 -10.71 -18.87 -8.44
C ILE A 223 -10.28 -19.66 -7.21
N CYS A 224 -9.58 -19.02 -6.27
CA CYS A 224 -9.16 -19.66 -5.02
C CYS A 224 -10.32 -19.88 -4.03
N GLY A 225 -11.35 -19.04 -4.08
CA GLY A 225 -12.42 -19.00 -3.09
C GLY A 225 -12.01 -18.17 -1.86
N ALA A 226 -11.85 -16.86 -2.01
CA ALA A 226 -11.76 -15.93 -0.87
C ALA A 226 -13.16 -15.79 -0.27
N ASP A 227 -13.51 -16.67 0.69
CA ASP A 227 -14.89 -16.84 1.18
C ASP A 227 -15.35 -15.69 2.06
N TYR A 228 -14.42 -15.12 2.84
CA TYR A 228 -14.71 -14.06 3.80
C TYR A 228 -13.51 -13.13 3.98
N ILE A 229 -13.76 -11.87 4.26
CA ILE A 229 -12.72 -10.93 4.66
C ILE A 229 -13.00 -10.32 6.03
N VAL A 230 -11.95 -10.02 6.77
CA VAL A 230 -11.96 -9.13 7.95
C VAL A 230 -10.83 -8.14 7.76
N ASN A 231 -11.17 -6.95 7.30
CA ASN A 231 -10.19 -5.92 6.99
C ASN A 231 -10.35 -4.70 7.88
N VAL A 232 -9.24 -4.05 8.18
CA VAL A 232 -9.19 -2.87 9.04
C VAL A 232 -8.68 -1.64 8.29
N VAL A 233 -9.08 -0.46 8.71
CA VAL A 233 -8.49 0.82 8.31
C VAL A 233 -7.75 1.37 9.51
N LEU A 234 -6.53 1.82 9.29
CA LEU A 234 -5.63 2.31 10.33
C LEU A 234 -5.46 3.83 10.24
N ASP A 235 -5.25 4.46 11.40
CA ASP A 235 -4.79 5.84 11.47
C ASP A 235 -3.27 5.96 11.19
N GLU A 236 -2.74 7.17 11.29
CA GLU A 236 -1.31 7.46 11.12
C GLU A 236 -0.42 6.81 12.21
N HIS A 237 -1.01 6.51 13.37
CA HIS A 237 -0.36 5.82 14.50
C HIS A 237 -0.51 4.30 14.44
N LYS A 238 -1.15 3.76 13.37
CA LYS A 238 -1.41 2.32 13.15
C LYS A 238 -2.43 1.72 14.11
N HIS A 239 -3.27 2.52 14.74
CA HIS A 239 -4.43 2.03 15.48
C HIS A 239 -5.58 1.71 14.51
N ILE A 240 -6.34 0.68 14.83
CA ILE A 240 -7.58 0.36 14.09
C ILE A 240 -8.61 1.45 14.40
N VAL A 241 -9.06 2.16 13.37
CA VAL A 241 -10.10 3.18 13.46
C VAL A 241 -11.41 2.77 12.77
N HIS A 242 -11.36 1.75 11.94
CA HIS A 242 -12.52 1.15 11.30
C HIS A 242 -12.23 -0.29 10.91
N ALA A 243 -13.26 -1.11 10.85
CA ALA A 243 -13.19 -2.47 10.35
C ALA A 243 -14.40 -2.79 9.48
N VAL A 244 -14.20 -3.69 8.52
CA VAL A 244 -15.22 -4.27 7.67
C VAL A 244 -15.05 -5.78 7.63
N ALA A 245 -16.16 -6.51 7.58
CA ALA A 245 -16.17 -7.97 7.47
C ALA A 245 -17.26 -8.41 6.49
N GLY A 246 -17.09 -9.57 5.86
CA GLY A 246 -18.10 -10.13 4.95
C GLY A 246 -17.52 -10.56 3.60
N GLY A 247 -18.30 -10.36 2.54
CA GLY A 247 -17.94 -10.74 1.17
C GLY A 247 -16.67 -10.03 0.68
N ALA A 248 -15.82 -10.76 -0.05
CA ALA A 248 -14.49 -10.28 -0.44
C ALA A 248 -14.51 -9.01 -1.31
N ILE A 249 -15.57 -8.75 -2.03
CA ILE A 249 -15.72 -7.57 -2.87
C ILE A 249 -16.50 -6.48 -2.10
N GLU A 250 -17.69 -6.75 -1.62
CA GLU A 250 -18.60 -5.77 -1.04
C GLU A 250 -18.02 -5.15 0.24
N ALA A 251 -17.52 -5.98 1.16
CA ALA A 251 -16.90 -5.49 2.38
C ALA A 251 -15.60 -4.72 2.10
N HIS A 252 -14.79 -5.19 1.12
CA HIS A 252 -13.60 -4.46 0.70
C HIS A 252 -13.94 -3.07 0.13
N ARG A 253 -14.94 -2.98 -0.76
CA ARG A 253 -15.38 -1.68 -1.32
C ARG A 253 -15.85 -0.73 -0.22
N ALA A 254 -16.58 -1.23 0.78
CA ALA A 254 -17.02 -0.42 1.93
C ALA A 254 -15.82 0.12 2.74
N GLY A 255 -14.82 -0.72 2.99
CA GLY A 255 -13.59 -0.30 3.66
C GLY A 255 -12.78 0.73 2.85
N CYS A 256 -12.68 0.56 1.53
CA CYS A 256 -12.06 1.55 0.63
C CYS A 256 -12.80 2.89 0.68
N ALA A 257 -14.12 2.88 0.65
CA ALA A 257 -14.93 4.10 0.77
C ALA A 257 -14.74 4.81 2.13
N TYR A 258 -14.48 4.05 3.20
CA TYR A 258 -14.13 4.65 4.48
C TYR A 258 -12.74 5.29 4.46
N LEU A 259 -11.73 4.60 3.89
CA LEU A 259 -10.38 5.15 3.70
C LEU A 259 -10.42 6.45 2.88
N ASP A 260 -11.22 6.47 1.82
CA ASP A 260 -11.41 7.65 0.97
C ASP A 260 -11.87 8.87 1.77
N LYS A 261 -12.82 8.69 2.69
CA LYS A 261 -13.27 9.78 3.58
C LYS A 261 -12.14 10.34 4.44
N MET A 262 -11.17 9.51 4.82
CA MET A 262 -10.02 9.94 5.64
C MET A 262 -8.96 10.68 4.82
N TYR A 263 -8.59 10.16 3.65
CA TYR A 263 -7.34 10.51 3.00
C TYR A 263 -7.46 10.95 1.54
N ARG A 264 -8.63 10.79 0.91
CA ARG A 264 -8.86 11.29 -0.44
C ARG A 264 -9.17 12.78 -0.41
N LYS A 265 -8.41 13.58 -1.17
CA LYS A 265 -8.49 15.04 -1.16
C LYS A 265 -8.83 15.57 -2.54
N PRO A 266 -10.02 16.12 -2.76
CA PRO A 266 -10.28 16.87 -3.97
C PRO A 266 -9.38 18.11 -4.01
N ILE A 267 -8.75 18.34 -5.14
CA ILE A 267 -7.96 19.54 -5.40
C ILE A 267 -8.66 20.39 -6.48
N PRO A 268 -8.56 21.74 -6.42
CA PRO A 268 -9.25 22.61 -7.39
C PRO A 268 -8.70 22.43 -8.82
N ALA A 269 -7.40 22.16 -8.93
CA ALA A 269 -6.69 21.87 -10.17
C ALA A 269 -5.33 21.24 -9.86
N ARG A 270 -4.70 20.63 -10.85
CA ARG A 270 -3.27 20.27 -10.77
C ARG A 270 -2.42 21.53 -10.73
N ALA A 271 -1.33 21.51 -9.97
CA ALA A 271 -0.43 22.63 -9.77
C ALA A 271 0.80 22.57 -10.68
N ASP A 272 1.43 23.71 -10.94
CA ASP A 272 2.73 23.79 -11.62
C ASP A 272 3.84 23.23 -10.74
N ILE A 273 3.70 23.39 -9.42
CA ILE A 273 4.66 22.97 -8.40
C ILE A 273 3.93 22.18 -7.29
N VAL A 274 4.45 21.04 -6.92
CA VAL A 274 3.97 20.27 -5.74
C VAL A 274 5.12 20.12 -4.76
N LEU A 275 4.94 20.66 -3.55
CA LEU A 275 5.83 20.44 -2.41
C LEU A 275 5.33 19.22 -1.64
N VAL A 276 6.15 18.19 -1.49
CA VAL A 276 5.71 16.96 -0.82
C VAL A 276 6.77 16.39 0.11
N SER A 277 6.36 15.99 1.31
CA SER A 277 7.16 15.23 2.28
C SER A 277 6.42 13.97 2.71
N GLN A 278 7.17 12.98 3.18
CA GLN A 278 6.61 11.79 3.84
C GLN A 278 6.22 12.06 5.31
N GLY A 279 6.60 13.23 5.85
CA GLY A 279 6.34 13.67 7.22
C GLY A 279 7.51 13.47 8.18
N GLY A 280 8.74 13.26 7.65
CA GLY A 280 9.96 13.09 8.46
C GLY A 280 10.17 11.66 8.97
N ALA A 281 11.16 11.52 9.85
CA ALA A 281 11.56 10.21 10.39
C ALA A 281 10.46 9.55 11.25
N PRO A 282 10.37 8.21 11.19
CA PRO A 282 11.20 7.26 10.43
C PRO A 282 10.72 7.02 8.99
N LYS A 283 9.69 7.75 8.53
CA LYS A 283 9.01 7.47 7.25
C LYS A 283 9.84 7.91 6.02
N ASP A 284 10.86 8.75 6.22
CA ASP A 284 11.75 9.27 5.17
C ASP A 284 13.21 8.83 5.31
N ALA A 285 13.46 7.76 6.07
CA ALA A 285 14.80 7.23 6.31
C ALA A 285 15.54 6.84 5.02
N ASN A 286 14.83 6.46 3.97
CA ASN A 286 15.44 6.11 2.68
C ASN A 286 14.51 6.44 1.49
N LEU A 287 15.10 6.53 0.29
CA LEU A 287 14.37 6.91 -0.93
C LEU A 287 13.26 5.90 -1.29
N TYR A 288 13.44 4.63 -0.97
CA TYR A 288 12.41 3.60 -1.18
C TYR A 288 11.10 3.89 -0.43
N GLN A 289 11.20 4.49 0.75
CA GLN A 289 10.03 4.91 1.53
C GLN A 289 9.49 6.26 1.05
N VAL A 290 10.38 7.22 0.77
CA VAL A 290 10.02 8.57 0.28
C VAL A 290 9.27 8.51 -1.06
N GLN A 291 9.56 7.51 -1.90
CA GLN A 291 8.88 7.28 -3.18
C GLN A 291 7.34 7.15 -3.02
N LYS A 292 6.83 6.74 -1.87
CA LYS A 292 5.37 6.67 -1.64
C LYS A 292 4.70 8.05 -1.69
N ALA A 293 5.36 9.07 -1.15
CA ALA A 293 4.88 10.46 -1.23
C ALA A 293 4.93 10.98 -2.66
N LEU A 294 6.00 10.66 -3.39
CA LEU A 294 6.15 11.00 -4.80
C LEU A 294 5.01 10.41 -5.65
N ASP A 295 4.65 9.15 -5.39
CA ASP A 295 3.61 8.47 -6.15
C ASP A 295 2.22 9.09 -5.95
N ASN A 296 1.92 9.61 -4.76
CA ASN A 296 0.69 10.37 -4.54
C ASN A 296 0.78 11.78 -5.15
N ALA A 297 1.94 12.45 -5.06
CA ALA A 297 2.15 13.80 -5.58
C ALA A 297 1.98 13.89 -7.11
N LYS A 298 2.25 12.78 -7.86
CA LYS A 298 2.06 12.75 -9.31
C LYS A 298 0.64 13.06 -9.77
N HIS A 299 -0.36 12.79 -8.88
CA HIS A 299 -1.77 13.09 -9.18
C HIS A 299 -2.11 14.58 -9.03
N ALA A 300 -1.24 15.35 -8.32
CA ALA A 300 -1.42 16.78 -8.05
C ALA A 300 -0.64 17.70 -8.99
N VAL A 301 0.33 17.18 -9.73
CA VAL A 301 1.19 17.98 -10.62
C VAL A 301 0.66 18.01 -12.03
N LYS A 302 0.80 19.18 -12.71
CA LYS A 302 0.53 19.30 -14.17
C LYS A 302 1.59 18.55 -14.98
N PRO A 303 1.26 18.07 -16.19
CA PRO A 303 2.28 17.63 -17.14
C PRO A 303 3.31 18.74 -17.36
N GLY A 304 4.60 18.42 -17.28
CA GLY A 304 5.71 19.36 -17.35
C GLY A 304 5.95 20.19 -16.10
N GLY A 305 5.19 19.94 -15.00
CA GLY A 305 5.38 20.60 -13.71
C GLY A 305 6.57 20.05 -12.92
N THR A 306 6.77 20.56 -11.70
CA THR A 306 7.85 20.15 -10.80
C THR A 306 7.28 19.60 -9.50
N ILE A 307 7.78 18.44 -9.07
CA ILE A 307 7.58 17.90 -7.73
C ILE A 307 8.85 18.16 -6.92
N ILE A 308 8.74 18.94 -5.85
CA ILE A 308 9.81 19.14 -4.86
C ILE A 308 9.59 18.08 -3.79
N LEU A 309 10.39 17.03 -3.85
CA LEU A 309 10.32 15.87 -2.97
C LEU A 309 11.26 16.08 -1.78
N ILE A 310 10.72 16.11 -0.57
CA ILE A 310 11.44 16.40 0.68
C ILE A 310 11.52 15.11 1.50
N GLY A 311 12.73 14.65 1.79
CA GLY A 311 12.98 13.49 2.64
C GLY A 311 14.46 13.29 2.88
N ALA A 312 14.85 13.07 4.13
CA ALA A 312 16.26 13.00 4.54
C ALA A 312 17.04 11.91 3.79
N CYS A 313 16.46 10.72 3.63
CA CYS A 313 17.14 9.56 3.01
C CYS A 313 18.47 9.21 3.68
N SER A 314 18.58 9.39 5.01
CA SER A 314 19.82 9.18 5.80
C SER A 314 20.33 7.74 5.75
N GLU A 315 19.47 6.76 5.45
CA GLU A 315 19.80 5.34 5.22
C GLU A 315 19.96 5.01 3.72
N GLY A 316 20.16 6.00 2.87
CA GLY A 316 20.38 5.82 1.44
C GLY A 316 19.13 5.39 0.68
N LEU A 317 19.24 4.35 -0.16
CA LEU A 317 18.16 3.92 -1.04
C LEU A 317 17.20 2.90 -0.40
N GLY A 318 17.61 2.19 0.64
CA GLY A 318 16.78 1.25 1.40
C GLY A 318 16.53 -0.12 0.75
N SER A 319 17.04 -0.38 -0.46
CA SER A 319 16.96 -1.67 -1.14
C SER A 319 18.06 -1.79 -2.20
N ALA A 320 18.84 -2.87 -2.14
CA ALA A 320 19.92 -3.12 -3.09
C ALA A 320 19.40 -3.27 -4.55
N THR A 321 18.28 -3.96 -4.74
CA THR A 321 17.66 -4.10 -6.06
C THR A 321 17.19 -2.76 -6.61
N PHE A 322 16.55 -1.94 -5.79
CA PHE A 322 16.11 -0.61 -6.17
C PHE A 322 17.30 0.28 -6.58
N GLU A 323 18.38 0.26 -5.77
CA GLU A 323 19.61 0.99 -6.07
C GLU A 323 20.25 0.52 -7.37
N ARG A 324 20.39 -0.80 -7.55
CA ARG A 324 20.94 -1.38 -8.76
C ARG A 324 20.17 -0.94 -10.01
N TRP A 325 18.85 -1.01 -9.98
CA TRP A 325 18.01 -0.61 -11.11
C TRP A 325 18.18 0.86 -11.48
N LEU A 326 18.25 1.76 -10.48
CA LEU A 326 18.46 3.18 -10.72
C LEU A 326 19.85 3.48 -11.30
N LYS A 327 20.89 2.79 -10.80
CA LYS A 327 22.29 3.01 -11.24
C LYS A 327 22.60 2.40 -12.61
N GLU A 328 22.03 1.24 -12.92
CA GLU A 328 22.29 0.52 -14.17
C GLU A 328 21.46 1.03 -15.35
N ALA A 329 20.40 1.77 -15.10
CA ALA A 329 19.50 2.23 -16.13
C ALA A 329 20.19 3.25 -17.07
N PRO A 330 20.23 3.01 -18.39
CA PRO A 330 20.81 3.97 -19.35
C PRO A 330 19.92 5.22 -19.50
N THR A 331 18.61 5.07 -19.29
CA THR A 331 17.60 6.15 -19.27
C THR A 331 16.53 5.85 -18.22
N ALA A 332 15.81 6.86 -17.76
CA ALA A 332 14.67 6.63 -16.87
C ALA A 332 13.64 5.69 -17.50
N HIS A 333 13.32 5.87 -18.80
CA HIS A 333 12.34 5.06 -19.53
C HIS A 333 12.70 3.56 -19.55
N SER A 334 13.99 3.22 -19.65
CA SER A 334 14.43 1.82 -19.69
C SER A 334 14.05 1.02 -18.43
N MET A 335 13.80 1.67 -17.29
CA MET A 335 13.30 1.01 -16.08
C MET A 335 11.83 0.58 -16.23
N ILE A 336 11.04 1.33 -17.00
CA ILE A 336 9.63 0.99 -17.31
C ILE A 336 9.60 -0.22 -18.24
N GLU A 337 10.40 -0.21 -19.30
CA GLU A 337 10.53 -1.35 -20.22
C GLU A 337 10.99 -2.61 -19.48
N ARG A 338 12.00 -2.48 -18.62
CA ARG A 338 12.54 -3.60 -17.84
C ARG A 338 11.48 -4.22 -16.90
N VAL A 339 10.61 -3.42 -16.25
CA VAL A 339 9.51 -3.97 -15.42
C VAL A 339 8.49 -4.72 -16.25
N HIS A 340 8.19 -4.23 -17.45
CA HIS A 340 7.24 -4.89 -18.34
C HIS A 340 7.74 -6.26 -18.78
N GLU A 341 9.04 -6.39 -19.07
CA GLU A 341 9.67 -7.63 -19.49
C GLU A 341 9.93 -8.56 -18.31
N HIS A 342 10.47 -8.00 -17.21
CA HIS A 342 10.90 -8.74 -16.04
C HIS A 342 10.64 -7.96 -14.76
N PHE A 343 9.55 -8.29 -14.07
CA PHE A 343 9.27 -7.72 -12.75
C PHE A 343 10.27 -8.26 -11.72
N GLU A 344 10.89 -7.34 -10.97
CA GLU A 344 11.75 -7.66 -9.84
C GLU A 344 11.35 -6.83 -8.62
N LEU A 345 11.19 -7.47 -7.46
CA LEU A 345 10.87 -6.76 -6.22
C LEU A 345 11.98 -5.77 -5.87
N GLY A 346 11.61 -4.52 -5.65
CA GLY A 346 12.55 -3.40 -5.51
C GLY A 346 12.72 -2.62 -6.81
N GLY A 347 13.01 -3.28 -7.94
CA GLY A 347 13.12 -2.66 -9.27
C GLY A 347 11.85 -1.93 -9.71
N HIS A 348 10.69 -2.48 -9.39
CA HIS A 348 9.40 -1.88 -9.68
C HIS A 348 9.23 -0.45 -9.11
N LYS A 349 9.91 -0.12 -7.99
CA LYS A 349 9.89 1.24 -7.44
C LYS A 349 10.78 2.20 -8.23
N ALA A 350 11.86 1.72 -8.82
CA ALA A 350 12.64 2.51 -9.75
C ALA A 350 11.82 2.87 -11.01
N ALA A 351 11.09 1.89 -11.54
CA ALA A 351 10.16 2.14 -12.64
C ALA A 351 9.03 3.11 -12.25
N ALA A 352 8.52 3.06 -11.01
CA ALA A 352 7.52 4.01 -10.53
C ALA A 352 8.06 5.45 -10.49
N ILE A 353 9.33 5.67 -10.11
CA ILE A 353 10.00 6.99 -10.23
C ILE A 353 10.12 7.39 -11.70
N ALA A 354 10.53 6.47 -12.58
CA ALA A 354 10.66 6.71 -14.01
C ALA A 354 9.32 7.17 -14.63
N MET A 355 8.21 6.53 -14.29
CA MET A 355 6.86 6.92 -14.74
C MET A 355 6.50 8.36 -14.32
N VAL A 356 6.97 8.83 -13.18
CA VAL A 356 6.77 10.24 -12.78
C VAL A 356 7.67 11.16 -13.60
N LEU A 357 8.92 10.76 -13.85
CA LEU A 357 9.89 11.54 -14.63
C LEU A 357 9.45 11.76 -16.08
N GLU A 358 8.62 10.88 -16.65
CA GLU A 358 8.05 11.11 -18.00
C GLU A 358 7.13 12.33 -18.07
N ASN A 359 6.51 12.69 -16.95
CA ASN A 359 5.48 13.71 -16.91
C ASN A 359 5.83 14.94 -16.07
N ALA A 360 6.80 14.82 -15.15
CA ALA A 360 7.17 15.87 -14.22
C ALA A 360 8.67 15.86 -13.91
N ARG A 361 9.20 17.02 -13.60
CA ARG A 361 10.54 17.17 -13.02
C ARG A 361 10.47 16.81 -11.52
N ILE A 362 11.48 16.10 -11.01
CA ILE A 362 11.64 15.80 -9.60
C ILE A 362 12.88 16.53 -9.07
N ASP A 363 12.67 17.48 -8.17
CA ASP A 363 13.71 18.17 -7.41
C ASP A 363 13.73 17.55 -6.02
N LEU A 364 14.86 16.94 -5.61
CA LEU A 364 14.99 16.19 -4.36
C LEU A 364 15.78 16.99 -3.32
N VAL A 365 15.17 17.20 -2.17
CA VAL A 365 15.82 17.73 -0.96
C VAL A 365 16.12 16.55 -0.04
N SER A 366 17.40 16.17 0.11
CA SER A 366 17.84 15.01 0.89
C SER A 366 19.28 15.15 1.38
N GLU A 367 19.73 14.21 2.20
CA GLU A 367 21.12 14.08 2.63
C GLU A 367 21.97 13.25 1.65
N LEU A 368 21.39 12.76 0.55
CA LEU A 368 22.12 12.01 -0.47
C LEU A 368 23.10 12.93 -1.21
N PRO A 369 24.29 12.42 -1.59
CA PRO A 369 25.27 13.20 -2.35
C PRO A 369 24.68 13.68 -3.70
N ASP A 370 24.88 14.95 -4.02
CA ASP A 370 24.38 15.60 -5.23
C ASP A 370 24.69 14.83 -6.52
N GLU A 371 25.95 14.37 -6.66
CA GLU A 371 26.37 13.62 -7.84
C GLU A 371 25.60 12.29 -7.97
N PHE A 372 25.35 11.64 -6.83
CA PHE A 372 24.55 10.43 -6.79
C PHE A 372 23.10 10.69 -7.20
N VAL A 373 22.47 11.74 -6.65
CA VAL A 373 21.08 12.13 -7.00
C VAL A 373 20.96 12.40 -8.51
N ARG A 374 21.94 13.09 -9.11
CA ARG A 374 21.97 13.31 -10.58
C ARG A 374 22.14 12.01 -11.37
N SER A 375 22.92 11.06 -10.86
CA SER A 375 23.15 9.78 -11.54
C SER A 375 21.90 8.89 -11.61
N ILE A 376 20.88 9.16 -10.77
CA ILE A 376 19.61 8.44 -10.74
C ILE A 376 18.45 9.28 -11.31
N PHE A 377 18.76 10.21 -12.22
CA PHE A 377 17.81 11.05 -12.98
C PHE A 377 17.04 12.10 -12.15
N LEU A 378 17.42 12.34 -10.89
CA LEU A 378 16.79 13.35 -10.03
C LEU A 378 17.64 14.62 -9.96
N ASN A 379 17.03 15.72 -9.52
CA ASN A 379 17.72 17.00 -9.41
C ASN A 379 17.94 17.34 -7.92
N PRO A 380 19.18 17.33 -7.42
CA PRO A 380 19.47 17.65 -6.03
C PRO A 380 19.20 19.12 -5.73
N GLN A 381 18.66 19.39 -4.56
CA GLN A 381 18.40 20.73 -4.05
C GLN A 381 18.94 20.85 -2.61
N PRO A 382 19.57 21.98 -2.25
CA PRO A 382 20.14 22.14 -0.92
C PRO A 382 19.09 22.23 0.19
N ASP A 383 17.94 22.83 -0.14
CA ASP A 383 16.81 22.99 0.78
C ASP A 383 15.50 23.25 0.01
N ALA A 384 14.36 23.15 0.70
CA ALA A 384 13.06 23.26 0.08
C ALA A 384 12.75 24.71 -0.40
N GLN A 385 13.25 25.73 0.29
CA GLN A 385 13.06 27.14 -0.11
C GLN A 385 13.79 27.45 -1.41
N THR A 386 15.03 27.01 -1.53
CA THR A 386 15.84 27.19 -2.76
C THR A 386 15.18 26.46 -3.93
N ALA A 387 14.71 25.22 -3.71
CA ALA A 387 13.97 24.46 -4.73
C ALA A 387 12.71 25.19 -5.18
N LEU A 388 11.91 25.71 -4.23
CA LEU A 388 10.70 26.48 -4.52
C LEU A 388 11.00 27.74 -5.32
N ASN A 389 12.01 28.51 -4.92
CA ASN A 389 12.42 29.74 -5.61
C ASN A 389 12.83 29.46 -7.06
N ALA A 390 13.60 28.38 -7.28
CA ALA A 390 14.01 27.95 -8.62
C ALA A 390 12.80 27.51 -9.48
N ALA A 391 11.84 26.81 -8.89
CA ALA A 391 10.61 26.40 -9.57
C ALA A 391 9.71 27.60 -9.90
N LEU A 392 9.51 28.54 -8.96
CA LEU A 392 8.76 29.78 -9.21
C LEU A 392 9.40 30.63 -10.32
N ALA A 393 10.73 30.72 -10.35
CA ALA A 393 11.43 31.41 -11.42
C ALA A 393 11.19 30.75 -12.80
N ARG A 394 11.05 29.42 -12.85
CA ARG A 394 10.78 28.66 -14.08
C ARG A 394 9.37 28.86 -14.61
N TYR A 395 8.36 28.83 -13.75
CA TYR A 395 6.94 28.90 -14.15
C TYR A 395 6.36 30.31 -14.09
N GLY A 396 7.12 31.27 -13.54
CA GLY A 396 6.73 32.67 -13.44
C GLY A 396 5.87 33.02 -12.22
N LYS A 397 5.58 34.28 -12.05
CA LYS A 397 4.92 34.83 -10.85
C LYS A 397 3.51 34.31 -10.56
N HIS A 398 2.86 33.71 -11.53
CA HIS A 398 1.51 33.13 -11.40
C HIS A 398 1.52 31.62 -11.24
N ALA A 399 2.70 31.03 -11.05
CA ALA A 399 2.84 29.59 -10.81
C ALA A 399 1.98 29.14 -9.61
N THR A 400 1.26 28.03 -9.83
CA THR A 400 0.40 27.45 -8.78
C THR A 400 1.16 26.40 -7.98
N VAL A 401 0.95 26.39 -6.68
CA VAL A 401 1.65 25.51 -5.71
C VAL A 401 0.64 24.72 -4.89
N LEU A 402 0.81 23.41 -4.78
CA LEU A 402 0.14 22.56 -3.80
C LEU A 402 1.16 22.03 -2.79
N ALA A 403 0.76 21.98 -1.53
CA ALA A 403 1.58 21.49 -0.44
C ALA A 403 1.01 20.21 0.15
N MET A 404 1.87 19.18 0.32
CA MET A 404 1.54 17.87 0.86
C MET A 404 2.51 17.48 2.00
N PRO A 405 2.33 18.03 3.22
CA PRO A 405 3.25 17.74 4.34
C PRO A 405 3.32 16.26 4.72
N PHE A 406 2.27 15.48 4.43
CA PHE A 406 2.14 14.05 4.68
C PHE A 406 1.70 13.31 3.41
N GLY A 407 2.50 13.45 2.35
CA GLY A 407 2.17 12.98 1.00
C GLY A 407 1.93 11.47 0.91
N GLY A 408 2.56 10.66 1.76
CA GLY A 408 2.33 9.21 1.75
C GLY A 408 0.95 8.77 2.25
N ALA A 409 0.24 9.64 2.96
CA ALA A 409 -1.08 9.33 3.50
C ALA A 409 -2.24 9.93 2.66
N THR A 410 -2.03 11.07 1.99
CA THR A 410 -3.09 11.78 1.26
C THR A 410 -3.05 11.49 -0.25
N LEU A 411 -4.21 11.22 -0.84
CA LEU A 411 -4.36 11.03 -2.28
C LEU A 411 -5.09 12.23 -2.91
N PRO A 412 -4.40 13.07 -3.70
CA PRO A 412 -5.02 14.17 -4.42
C PRO A 412 -5.92 13.66 -5.55
N ILE A 413 -7.09 14.27 -5.70
CA ILE A 413 -8.01 14.01 -6.82
C ILE A 413 -8.25 15.31 -7.55
N ALA A 414 -7.68 15.41 -8.74
CA ALA A 414 -7.95 16.54 -9.63
C ALA A 414 -9.32 16.36 -10.30
N PRO A 415 -10.01 17.45 -10.67
CA PRO A 415 -11.16 17.37 -11.56
C PRO A 415 -10.72 16.81 -12.93
N ASP A 416 -11.65 16.11 -13.58
CA ASP A 416 -11.47 15.56 -14.95
C ASP A 416 -11.27 16.65 -15.99
#